data_5bf87080d32c57e544f36b1d0699da1a
#
_entry.id   5bf87080d32c57e544f36b1d0699da1a
#
_cell.length_a   1.000
_cell.length_b   1.000
_cell.length_c   1.000
_cell.angle_alpha   90.00
_cell.angle_beta   90.00
_cell.angle_gamma   90.00
#
_symmetry.space_group_name_H-M   'P 1'
#
loop_
_entity.id
_entity.type
_entity.pdbx_description
1 polymer ?
#
loop_
_entity_poly.entity_id
_entity_poly.type
_entity_poly.pdbx_seq_one_letter_code
_entity_poly.pdbx_strand_id
1 'polypeptide(L)'
;MLFRSLAGLYAFGEVSGGHFNPAVSLAMFLDRRLAAADLVSYWASQIIGAVLASLVVLLAFTKQDVANTATVHSSTKEALVIEIALTAIFVLVILQVTKSGTYGSSALIAIPLTLVAIHFAAVPFSGSSVNPARSFAPALVGHVWTGFWVYVVGPLAGAVIGWVVHTVVAKGDFDLRGAAKETAVEVSPGA
;
A
#
# COMPACT_ATOMS: atom_id res chain seq x y z
N MET A 1 -13.80 -3.96 -1.64
CA MET A 1 -12.46 -3.36 -1.39
C MET A 1 -12.45 -1.86 -1.65
N LEU A 2 -12.87 -1.39 -2.83
CA LEU A 2 -12.89 0.04 -3.21
C LEU A 2 -13.60 0.91 -2.15
N PHE A 3 -14.83 0.56 -1.78
CA PHE A 3 -15.64 1.34 -0.85
C PHE A 3 -14.96 1.54 0.52
N ARG A 4 -14.38 0.48 1.10
CA ARG A 4 -13.68 0.54 2.38
C ARG A 4 -12.50 1.52 2.36
N SER A 5 -11.64 1.42 1.33
CA SER A 5 -10.45 2.28 1.21
C SER A 5 -10.83 3.72 0.90
N LEU A 6 -11.82 3.90 0.04
CA LEU A 6 -12.35 5.23 -0.31
C LEU A 6 -12.96 5.90 0.95
N ALA A 7 -13.87 5.22 1.64
CA ALA A 7 -14.50 5.74 2.86
C ALA A 7 -13.48 6.08 3.95
N GLY A 8 -12.48 5.20 4.16
CA GLY A 8 -11.42 5.44 5.14
C GLY A 8 -10.56 6.66 4.80
N LEU A 9 -10.18 6.82 3.53
CA LEU A 9 -9.38 7.98 3.10
C LEU A 9 -10.17 9.29 3.19
N TYR A 10 -11.43 9.30 2.79
CA TYR A 10 -12.28 10.49 2.93
C TYR A 10 -12.54 10.86 4.40
N ALA A 11 -12.74 9.87 5.28
CA ALA A 11 -13.01 10.12 6.69
C ALA A 11 -11.77 10.54 7.48
N PHE A 12 -10.60 10.00 7.19
CA PHE A 12 -9.42 10.10 8.04
C PHE A 12 -8.14 10.56 7.32
N GLY A 13 -8.16 10.69 5.99
CA GLY A 13 -6.98 11.02 5.21
C GLY A 13 -6.35 12.34 5.63
N GLU A 14 -7.16 13.37 5.85
CA GLU A 14 -6.68 14.70 6.29
C GLU A 14 -6.23 14.72 7.77
N VAL A 15 -6.77 13.81 8.60
CA VAL A 15 -6.46 13.77 10.04
C VAL A 15 -5.21 12.95 10.32
N SER A 16 -5.08 11.76 9.70
CA SER A 16 -4.03 10.79 10.00
C SER A 16 -3.17 10.40 8.80
N GLY A 17 -3.31 11.08 7.67
CA GLY A 17 -2.67 10.64 6.44
C GLY A 17 -3.23 9.31 5.89
N GLY A 18 -4.23 8.68 6.51
CA GLY A 18 -4.94 7.52 6.00
C GLY A 18 -4.06 6.32 5.61
N HIS A 19 -2.95 6.08 6.30
CA HIS A 19 -2.02 5.01 5.90
C HIS A 19 -2.65 3.62 5.99
N PHE A 20 -3.32 3.29 7.12
CA PHE A 20 -3.99 2.02 7.42
C PHE A 20 -3.16 0.75 7.11
N ASN A 21 -1.84 0.89 6.97
CA ASN A 21 -0.96 -0.14 6.45
C ASN A 21 0.47 0.08 6.93
N PRO A 22 1.10 -0.87 7.66
CA PRO A 22 2.49 -0.76 8.11
C PRO A 22 3.50 -0.56 6.97
N ALA A 23 3.29 -1.17 5.80
CA ALA A 23 4.17 -1.00 4.64
C ALA A 23 4.10 0.43 4.08
N VAL A 24 2.90 1.03 4.04
CA VAL A 24 2.72 2.44 3.64
C VAL A 24 3.38 3.37 4.66
N SER A 25 3.18 3.14 5.96
CA SER A 25 3.81 3.94 7.00
C SER A 25 5.33 3.87 6.95
N LEU A 26 5.90 2.68 6.66
CA LEU A 26 7.34 2.52 6.43
C LEU A 26 7.82 3.36 5.24
N ALA A 27 7.10 3.34 4.12
CA ALA A 27 7.47 4.12 2.95
C ALA A 27 7.42 5.64 3.22
N MET A 28 6.41 6.11 3.95
CA MET A 28 6.32 7.51 4.36
C MET A 28 7.45 7.92 5.31
N PHE A 29 7.87 7.02 6.19
CA PHE A 29 9.04 7.22 7.05
C PHE A 29 10.33 7.32 6.23
N LEU A 30 10.56 6.41 5.29
CA LEU A 30 11.72 6.42 4.40
C LEU A 30 11.75 7.69 3.53
N ASP A 31 10.59 8.17 3.11
CA ASP A 31 10.43 9.41 2.33
C ASP A 31 10.46 10.69 3.21
N ARG A 32 10.78 10.54 4.50
CA ARG A 32 10.91 11.63 5.49
C ARG A 32 9.62 12.44 5.74
N ARG A 33 8.47 11.84 5.48
CA ARG A 33 7.15 12.43 5.75
C ARG A 33 6.55 11.98 7.09
N LEU A 34 7.22 11.08 7.79
CA LEU A 34 6.80 10.53 9.08
C LEU A 34 8.01 10.43 10.01
N ALA A 35 7.89 10.85 11.26
CA ALA A 35 8.95 10.69 12.25
C ALA A 35 9.01 9.23 12.77
N ALA A 36 10.16 8.81 13.31
CA ALA A 36 10.34 7.43 13.80
C ALA A 36 9.39 7.08 14.96
N ALA A 37 9.14 8.02 15.86
CA ALA A 37 8.18 7.83 16.95
C ALA A 37 6.75 7.64 16.44
N ASP A 38 6.37 8.41 15.41
CA ASP A 38 5.07 8.29 14.78
C ASP A 38 4.93 6.96 14.03
N LEU A 39 6.00 6.47 13.37
CA LEU A 39 5.97 5.15 12.71
C LEU A 39 5.59 4.04 13.68
N VAL A 40 6.19 4.04 14.87
CA VAL A 40 5.86 3.05 15.92
C VAL A 40 4.40 3.18 16.36
N SER A 41 3.93 4.39 16.58
CA SER A 41 2.54 4.67 16.96
C SER A 41 1.54 4.25 15.88
N TYR A 42 1.87 4.49 14.60
CA TYR A 42 1.07 4.03 13.46
C TYR A 42 1.00 2.51 13.40
N TRP A 43 2.12 1.82 13.51
CA TRP A 43 2.14 0.36 13.48
C TRP A 43 1.32 -0.24 14.64
N ALA A 44 1.48 0.28 15.86
CA ALA A 44 0.71 -0.17 17.01
C ALA A 44 -0.80 0.04 16.79
N SER A 45 -1.22 1.23 16.40
CA SER A 45 -2.64 1.55 16.17
C SER A 45 -3.26 0.75 15.02
N GLN A 46 -2.49 0.53 13.94
CA GLN A 46 -2.92 -0.27 12.79
C GLN A 46 -3.12 -1.74 13.17
N ILE A 47 -2.21 -2.32 13.96
CA ILE A 47 -2.33 -3.69 14.45
C ILE A 47 -3.52 -3.82 15.40
N ILE A 48 -3.66 -2.92 16.37
CA ILE A 48 -4.79 -2.92 17.31
C ILE A 48 -6.11 -2.78 16.55
N GLY A 49 -6.21 -1.82 15.64
CA GLY A 49 -7.42 -1.60 14.84
C GLY A 49 -7.77 -2.80 13.96
N ALA A 50 -6.78 -3.46 13.38
CA ALA A 50 -6.99 -4.66 12.58
C ALA A 50 -7.49 -5.85 13.43
N VAL A 51 -6.94 -6.02 14.64
CA VAL A 51 -7.40 -7.06 15.59
C VAL A 51 -8.84 -6.79 16.01
N LEU A 52 -9.18 -5.56 16.39
CA LEU A 52 -10.55 -5.18 16.72
C LEU A 52 -11.51 -5.45 15.56
N ALA A 53 -11.11 -5.10 14.32
CA ALA A 53 -11.91 -5.40 13.14
C ALA A 53 -12.11 -6.91 12.92
N SER A 54 -11.08 -7.74 13.13
CA SER A 54 -11.18 -9.19 13.03
C SER A 54 -12.09 -9.78 14.11
N LEU A 55 -12.09 -9.22 15.32
CA LEU A 55 -13.01 -9.62 16.38
C LEU A 55 -14.47 -9.23 16.05
N VAL A 56 -14.71 -8.06 15.46
CA VAL A 56 -16.05 -7.68 14.97
C VAL A 56 -16.53 -8.64 13.89
N VAL A 57 -15.65 -9.04 12.95
CA VAL A 57 -16.00 -10.06 11.94
C VAL A 57 -16.35 -11.39 12.61
N LEU A 58 -15.63 -11.79 13.67
CA LEU A 58 -15.90 -13.04 14.41
C LEU A 58 -17.28 -13.04 15.11
N LEU A 59 -17.87 -11.87 15.40
CA LEU A 59 -19.23 -11.80 15.95
C LEU A 59 -20.31 -12.20 14.93
N ALA A 60 -20.02 -12.03 13.63
CA ALA A 60 -20.98 -12.29 12.55
C ALA A 60 -20.66 -13.59 11.77
N PHE A 61 -19.42 -14.07 11.84
CA PHE A 61 -18.91 -15.18 11.05
C PHE A 61 -18.17 -16.20 11.92
N THR A 62 -17.83 -17.36 11.35
CA THR A 62 -17.08 -18.39 12.07
C THR A 62 -15.58 -18.04 12.17
N LYS A 63 -14.91 -18.67 13.13
CA LYS A 63 -13.44 -18.58 13.25
C LYS A 63 -12.71 -19.03 11.99
N GLN A 64 -13.25 -20.03 11.28
CA GLN A 64 -12.72 -20.52 10.02
C GLN A 64 -12.83 -19.47 8.90
N ASP A 65 -13.93 -18.72 8.85
CA ASP A 65 -14.09 -17.65 7.86
C ASP A 65 -13.08 -16.53 8.08
N VAL A 66 -12.82 -16.15 9.34
CA VAL A 66 -11.76 -15.20 9.69
C VAL A 66 -10.38 -15.73 9.29
N ALA A 67 -10.08 -17.01 9.58
CA ALA A 67 -8.82 -17.66 9.24
C ALA A 67 -8.57 -17.72 7.73
N ASN A 68 -9.61 -17.95 6.92
CA ASN A 68 -9.50 -18.02 5.46
C ASN A 68 -8.95 -16.75 4.82
N THR A 69 -9.05 -15.61 5.50
CA THR A 69 -8.49 -14.35 5.00
C THR A 69 -6.97 -14.24 5.13
N ALA A 70 -6.34 -15.15 5.89
CA ALA A 70 -4.89 -15.17 6.14
C ALA A 70 -4.15 -16.28 5.35
N THR A 71 -4.84 -17.00 4.45
CA THR A 71 -4.29 -18.20 3.81
C THR A 71 -3.58 -17.88 2.51
N VAL A 72 -2.39 -18.48 2.30
CA VAL A 72 -1.68 -18.49 1.01
C VAL A 72 -2.33 -19.53 0.11
N HIS A 73 -2.75 -19.13 -1.09
CA HIS A 73 -3.42 -20.01 -2.07
C HIS A 73 -2.46 -20.62 -3.09
N SER A 74 -1.27 -20.05 -3.24
CA SER A 74 -0.20 -20.55 -4.13
C SER A 74 1.02 -21.04 -3.32
N SER A 75 2.11 -21.34 -4.00
CA SER A 75 3.37 -21.60 -3.30
C SER A 75 3.85 -20.35 -2.54
N THR A 76 4.53 -20.56 -1.42
CA THR A 76 5.10 -19.47 -0.59
C THR A 76 6.03 -18.55 -1.39
N LYS A 77 6.78 -19.10 -2.36
CA LYS A 77 7.66 -18.33 -3.23
C LYS A 77 6.88 -17.42 -4.18
N GLU A 78 5.84 -17.94 -4.82
CA GLU A 78 4.97 -17.17 -5.72
C GLU A 78 4.26 -16.06 -4.97
N ALA A 79 3.68 -16.40 -3.81
CA ALA A 79 3.04 -15.42 -2.94
C ALA A 79 4.00 -14.30 -2.53
N LEU A 80 5.24 -14.62 -2.14
CA LEU A 80 6.26 -13.64 -1.77
C LEU A 80 6.57 -12.67 -2.91
N VAL A 81 6.81 -13.19 -4.11
CA VAL A 81 7.13 -12.36 -5.29
C VAL A 81 5.96 -11.43 -5.62
N ILE A 82 4.74 -11.95 -5.59
CA ILE A 82 3.52 -11.18 -5.85
C ILE A 82 3.35 -10.08 -4.79
N GLU A 83 3.46 -10.39 -3.51
CA GLU A 83 3.34 -9.41 -2.42
C GLU A 83 4.39 -8.30 -2.52
N ILE A 84 5.64 -8.64 -2.85
CA ILE A 84 6.71 -7.65 -3.09
C ILE A 84 6.34 -6.74 -4.26
N ALA A 85 6.04 -7.32 -5.43
CA ALA A 85 5.81 -6.56 -6.65
C ALA A 85 4.60 -5.62 -6.54
N LEU A 86 3.49 -6.16 -6.04
CA LEU A 86 2.25 -5.37 -5.94
C LEU A 86 2.29 -4.32 -4.83
N THR A 87 2.98 -4.59 -3.73
CA THR A 87 3.19 -3.56 -2.71
C THR A 87 4.12 -2.46 -3.21
N ALA A 88 5.15 -2.81 -4.00
CA ALA A 88 6.02 -1.81 -4.62
C ALA A 88 5.25 -0.86 -5.54
N ILE A 89 4.38 -1.41 -6.40
CA ILE A 89 3.50 -0.61 -7.27
C ILE A 89 2.55 0.25 -6.43
N PHE A 90 1.92 -0.33 -5.41
CA PHE A 90 0.97 0.39 -4.55
C PHE A 90 1.62 1.57 -3.84
N VAL A 91 2.78 1.35 -3.23
CA VAL A 91 3.55 2.38 -2.54
C VAL A 91 4.04 3.46 -3.50
N LEU A 92 4.54 3.08 -4.68
CA LEU A 92 4.94 4.03 -5.71
C LEU A 92 3.79 4.96 -6.09
N VAL A 93 2.59 4.43 -6.34
CA VAL A 93 1.41 5.25 -6.64
C VAL A 93 1.09 6.19 -5.48
N ILE A 94 1.05 5.68 -4.23
CA ILE A 94 0.77 6.50 -3.05
C ILE A 94 1.76 7.66 -2.95
N LEU A 95 3.07 7.39 -3.02
CA LEU A 95 4.11 8.42 -2.89
C LEU A 95 4.01 9.47 -3.99
N GLN A 96 3.65 9.08 -5.21
CA GLN A 96 3.50 10.00 -6.35
C GLN A 96 2.25 10.88 -6.21
N VAL A 97 1.09 10.31 -5.89
CA VAL A 97 -0.16 11.08 -5.83
C VAL A 97 -0.29 11.95 -4.58
N THR A 98 0.55 11.69 -3.56
CA THR A 98 0.62 12.49 -2.32
C THR A 98 1.87 13.37 -2.24
N LYS A 99 2.61 13.54 -3.33
CA LYS A 99 3.89 14.27 -3.37
C LYS A 99 3.80 15.71 -2.88
N SER A 100 2.67 16.38 -3.07
CA SER A 100 2.42 17.74 -2.61
C SER A 100 2.15 17.87 -1.12
N GLY A 101 2.14 16.75 -0.37
CA GLY A 101 1.78 16.74 1.06
C GLY A 101 0.27 16.88 1.33
N THR A 102 -0.52 17.06 0.28
CA THR A 102 -1.99 17.16 0.38
C THR A 102 -2.66 16.01 -0.36
N TYR A 103 -3.75 15.50 0.22
CA TYR A 103 -4.62 14.53 -0.44
C TYR A 103 -5.53 15.27 -1.43
N GLY A 104 -5.00 15.59 -2.59
CA GLY A 104 -5.84 16.09 -3.68
C GLY A 104 -6.89 15.06 -4.10
N SER A 105 -7.96 15.50 -4.76
CA SER A 105 -9.05 14.62 -5.24
C SER A 105 -8.55 13.42 -6.07
N SER A 106 -7.44 13.57 -6.78
CA SER A 106 -6.79 12.48 -7.53
C SER A 106 -6.24 11.38 -6.62
N ALA A 107 -5.65 11.72 -5.46
CA ALA A 107 -5.13 10.74 -4.51
C ALA A 107 -6.25 9.89 -3.90
N LEU A 108 -7.37 10.55 -3.54
CA LEU A 108 -8.54 9.89 -2.98
C LEU A 108 -9.17 8.84 -3.90
N ILE A 109 -8.95 8.96 -5.21
CA ILE A 109 -9.44 8.02 -6.22
C ILE A 109 -8.35 7.03 -6.63
N ALA A 110 -7.14 7.51 -6.93
CA ALA A 110 -6.05 6.68 -7.45
C ALA A 110 -5.62 5.59 -6.47
N ILE A 111 -5.50 5.91 -5.17
CA ILE A 111 -5.08 4.94 -4.16
C ILE A 111 -6.07 3.77 -4.03
N PRO A 112 -7.39 3.99 -3.83
CA PRO A 112 -8.35 2.90 -3.75
C PRO A 112 -8.49 2.11 -5.05
N LEU A 113 -8.43 2.76 -6.22
CA LEU A 113 -8.50 2.06 -7.52
C LEU A 113 -7.28 1.18 -7.76
N THR A 114 -6.08 1.65 -7.41
CA THR A 114 -4.86 0.83 -7.48
C THR A 114 -4.99 -0.39 -6.59
N LEU A 115 -5.48 -0.24 -5.35
CA LEU A 115 -5.69 -1.36 -4.44
C LEU A 115 -6.72 -2.36 -4.98
N VAL A 116 -7.79 -1.89 -5.64
CA VAL A 116 -8.77 -2.76 -6.31
C VAL A 116 -8.12 -3.56 -7.43
N ALA A 117 -7.36 -2.90 -8.32
CA ALA A 117 -6.65 -3.58 -9.41
C ALA A 117 -5.69 -4.66 -8.89
N ILE A 118 -4.93 -4.34 -7.85
CA ILE A 118 -4.04 -5.29 -7.15
C ILE A 118 -4.81 -6.49 -6.62
N HIS A 119 -5.96 -6.29 -5.99
CA HIS A 119 -6.76 -7.40 -5.47
C HIS A 119 -7.33 -8.29 -6.58
N PHE A 120 -7.79 -7.72 -7.68
CA PHE A 120 -8.22 -8.52 -8.83
C PHE A 120 -7.09 -9.37 -9.41
N ALA A 121 -5.87 -8.84 -9.44
CA ALA A 121 -4.72 -9.56 -9.97
C ALA A 121 -4.20 -10.67 -9.03
N ALA A 122 -4.25 -10.46 -7.71
CA ALA A 122 -3.46 -11.25 -6.77
C ALA A 122 -4.27 -12.13 -5.79
N VAL A 123 -5.56 -11.86 -5.58
CA VAL A 123 -6.37 -12.65 -4.63
C VAL A 123 -6.32 -14.16 -4.92
N PRO A 124 -6.40 -14.64 -6.18
CA PRO A 124 -6.33 -16.07 -6.46
C PRO A 124 -4.98 -16.73 -6.11
N PHE A 125 -3.91 -15.96 -5.98
CA PHE A 125 -2.55 -16.46 -5.77
C PHE A 125 -2.08 -16.28 -4.32
N SER A 126 -1.97 -15.03 -3.85
CA SER A 126 -1.45 -14.72 -2.51
C SER A 126 -2.52 -14.32 -1.51
N GLY A 127 -3.79 -14.23 -1.91
CA GLY A 127 -4.83 -13.60 -1.10
C GLY A 127 -4.72 -12.07 -1.07
N SER A 128 -3.71 -11.49 -1.76
CA SER A 128 -3.47 -10.05 -1.91
C SER A 128 -3.47 -9.30 -0.58
N SER A 129 -2.46 -9.53 0.23
CA SER A 129 -2.33 -8.81 1.50
C SER A 129 -1.96 -7.35 1.28
N VAL A 130 -0.80 -7.11 0.68
CA VAL A 130 -0.11 -5.81 0.53
C VAL A 130 -0.07 -4.99 1.83
N ASN A 131 -0.38 -5.61 2.96
CA ASN A 131 -0.57 -4.95 4.26
C ASN A 131 -0.33 -5.93 5.42
N PRO A 132 0.78 -5.81 6.17
CA PRO A 132 1.08 -6.69 7.30
C PRO A 132 -0.01 -6.73 8.38
N ALA A 133 -0.59 -5.59 8.75
CA ALA A 133 -1.62 -5.55 9.80
C ALA A 133 -2.92 -6.25 9.35
N ARG A 134 -3.29 -6.10 8.06
CA ARG A 134 -4.45 -6.77 7.45
C ARG A 134 -4.34 -8.28 7.51
N SER A 135 -3.13 -8.83 7.41
CA SER A 135 -2.94 -10.29 7.49
C SER A 135 -2.63 -10.78 8.91
N PHE A 136 -2.00 -9.95 9.75
CA PHE A 136 -1.71 -10.31 11.13
C PHE A 136 -2.98 -10.58 11.95
N ALA A 137 -3.96 -9.70 11.86
CA ALA A 137 -5.14 -9.76 12.71
C ALA A 137 -5.98 -11.04 12.48
N PRO A 138 -6.35 -11.44 11.26
CA PRO A 138 -7.06 -12.69 11.06
C PRO A 138 -6.18 -13.93 11.32
N ALA A 139 -4.85 -13.86 11.13
CA ALA A 139 -3.95 -14.93 11.50
C ALA A 139 -3.96 -15.15 13.02
N LEU A 140 -3.95 -14.07 13.81
CA LEU A 140 -4.03 -14.12 15.27
C LEU A 140 -5.38 -14.64 15.74
N VAL A 141 -6.49 -14.07 15.28
CA VAL A 141 -7.86 -14.41 15.70
C VAL A 141 -8.27 -15.79 15.21
N GLY A 142 -7.89 -16.14 13.98
CA GLY A 142 -8.16 -17.44 13.36
C GLY A 142 -7.19 -18.57 13.78
N HIS A 143 -6.06 -18.23 14.43
CA HIS A 143 -4.96 -19.14 14.76
C HIS A 143 -4.33 -19.84 13.54
N VAL A 144 -4.17 -19.14 12.41
CA VAL A 144 -3.56 -19.65 11.17
C VAL A 144 -2.28 -18.87 10.86
N TRP A 145 -1.14 -19.50 11.09
CA TRP A 145 0.18 -18.87 10.92
C TRP A 145 0.97 -19.43 9.74
N THR A 146 0.43 -20.42 9.03
CA THR A 146 1.11 -21.04 7.89
C THR A 146 1.38 -20.03 6.79
N GLY A 147 2.65 -19.83 6.44
CA GLY A 147 3.06 -18.86 5.43
C GLY A 147 2.89 -17.39 5.82
N PHE A 148 2.51 -17.07 7.05
CA PHE A 148 2.23 -15.70 7.50
C PHE A 148 3.41 -14.75 7.27
N TRP A 149 4.65 -15.20 7.43
CA TRP A 149 5.85 -14.39 7.25
C TRP A 149 5.93 -13.72 5.87
N VAL A 150 5.33 -14.32 4.84
CA VAL A 150 5.24 -13.75 3.48
C VAL A 150 4.54 -12.39 3.51
N TYR A 151 3.50 -12.27 4.31
CA TYR A 151 2.68 -11.07 4.44
C TYR A 151 3.31 -9.97 5.32
N VAL A 152 4.42 -10.28 5.96
CA VAL A 152 5.26 -9.28 6.65
C VAL A 152 6.41 -8.88 5.74
N VAL A 153 7.21 -9.86 5.31
CA VAL A 153 8.42 -9.62 4.53
C VAL A 153 8.09 -9.08 3.14
N GLY A 154 7.10 -9.66 2.46
CA GLY A 154 6.71 -9.24 1.11
C GLY A 154 6.31 -7.76 1.03
N PRO A 155 5.29 -7.32 1.78
CA PRO A 155 4.87 -5.93 1.76
C PRO A 155 5.94 -4.94 2.26
N LEU A 156 6.73 -5.28 3.30
CA LEU A 156 7.79 -4.39 3.77
C LEU A 156 8.92 -4.24 2.74
N ALA A 157 9.35 -5.35 2.12
CA ALA A 157 10.32 -5.31 1.03
C ALA A 157 9.78 -4.55 -0.20
N GLY A 158 8.52 -4.78 -0.56
CA GLY A 158 7.84 -4.04 -1.61
C GLY A 158 7.77 -2.54 -1.34
N ALA A 159 7.50 -2.15 -0.08
CA ALA A 159 7.49 -0.74 0.32
C ALA A 159 8.86 -0.06 0.13
N VAL A 160 9.95 -0.75 0.49
CA VAL A 160 11.32 -0.25 0.27
C VAL A 160 11.60 -0.10 -1.22
N ILE A 161 11.27 -1.10 -2.03
CA ILE A 161 11.47 -1.05 -3.48
C ILE A 161 10.65 0.08 -4.11
N GLY A 162 9.37 0.21 -3.76
CA GLY A 162 8.50 1.28 -4.25
C GLY A 162 9.02 2.67 -3.89
N TRP A 163 9.55 2.84 -2.68
CA TRP A 163 10.20 4.08 -2.25
C TRP A 163 11.50 4.36 -3.03
N VAL A 164 12.34 3.35 -3.27
CA VAL A 164 13.57 3.51 -4.07
C VAL A 164 13.21 3.95 -5.49
N VAL A 165 12.25 3.28 -6.15
CA VAL A 165 11.79 3.65 -7.49
C VAL A 165 11.22 5.08 -7.49
N HIS A 166 10.37 5.44 -6.50
CA HIS A 166 9.86 6.80 -6.35
C HIS A 166 11.00 7.83 -6.25
N THR A 167 12.01 7.54 -5.43
CA THR A 167 13.15 8.45 -5.21
C THR A 167 13.96 8.66 -6.49
N VAL A 168 14.19 7.59 -7.25
CA VAL A 168 14.90 7.65 -8.54
C VAL A 168 14.09 8.46 -9.56
N VAL A 169 12.79 8.18 -9.69
CA VAL A 169 11.91 8.88 -10.63
C VAL A 169 11.70 10.36 -10.24
N ALA A 170 11.61 10.66 -8.93
CA ALA A 170 11.39 12.02 -8.45
C ALA A 170 12.65 12.90 -8.48
N LYS A 171 13.84 12.31 -8.33
CA LYS A 171 15.14 12.99 -8.36
C LYS A 171 15.81 12.95 -9.73
N GLY A 172 15.43 11.97 -10.57
CA GLY A 172 15.88 11.97 -11.95
C GLY A 172 15.28 13.20 -12.62
N ASP A 173 16.14 14.06 -13.18
CA ASP A 173 15.77 15.13 -14.11
C ASP A 173 15.21 14.51 -15.42
N PHE A 174 14.19 13.68 -15.30
CA PHE A 174 13.32 13.34 -16.41
C PHE A 174 12.38 14.53 -16.63
N ASP A 175 12.97 15.68 -16.90
CA ASP A 175 12.21 16.83 -17.40
C ASP A 175 11.85 16.61 -18.87
N LEU A 176 10.96 15.66 -19.10
CA LEU A 176 10.32 15.46 -20.42
C LEU A 176 9.59 16.74 -20.88
N ARG A 177 9.30 17.67 -19.98
CA ARG A 177 8.71 18.97 -20.30
C ARG A 177 9.78 19.95 -20.76
N GLY A 178 10.99 19.90 -20.23
CA GLY A 178 12.14 20.66 -20.70
C GLY A 178 12.56 20.20 -22.10
N ALA A 179 12.72 18.91 -22.32
CA ALA A 179 13.06 18.33 -23.61
C ALA A 179 12.00 18.63 -24.69
N ALA A 180 10.70 18.58 -24.33
CA ALA A 180 9.61 18.94 -25.27
C ALA A 180 9.57 20.44 -25.60
N LYS A 181 10.01 21.32 -24.70
CA LYS A 181 10.14 22.75 -24.97
C LYS A 181 11.34 23.08 -25.85
N GLU A 182 12.46 22.39 -25.64
CA GLU A 182 13.66 22.58 -26.46
C GLU A 182 13.43 22.15 -27.91
N THR A 183 12.77 21.01 -28.13
CA THR A 183 12.37 20.56 -29.47
C THR A 183 11.32 21.45 -30.13
N ALA A 184 10.44 22.09 -29.37
CA ALA A 184 9.44 23.01 -29.91
C ALA A 184 10.03 24.37 -30.35
N VAL A 185 11.14 24.80 -29.75
CA VAL A 185 11.87 26.01 -30.11
C VAL A 185 12.70 25.83 -31.40
N GLU A 186 13.27 24.63 -31.61
CA GLU A 186 14.03 24.32 -32.84
C GLU A 186 13.15 24.18 -34.09
N VAL A 187 11.86 23.93 -33.96
CA VAL A 187 10.93 23.75 -35.11
C VAL A 187 10.21 25.05 -35.51
N SER A 188 10.54 26.20 -34.90
CA SER A 188 10.00 27.49 -35.38
C SER A 188 10.78 27.92 -36.62
N PRO A 189 10.23 27.83 -37.86
CA PRO A 189 10.90 28.35 -39.05
C PRO A 189 10.93 29.85 -38.93
N GLY A 190 12.12 30.39 -39.06
CA GLY A 190 12.34 31.83 -39.14
C GLY A 190 11.45 32.47 -40.20
N ALA A 191 10.67 33.44 -39.77
CA ALA A 191 9.96 34.35 -40.64
C ALA A 191 10.95 35.35 -41.26
#